data_7b678371b906d1f3db5b5d968d5424de
#
_entry.id   7b678371b906d1f3db5b5d968d5424de
#
_cell.length_a   1.000
_cell.length_b   1.000
_cell.length_c   1.000
_cell.angle_alpha   90.00
_cell.angle_beta   90.00
_cell.angle_gamma   90.00
#
_symmetry.space_group_name_H-M   'P 1'
#
loop_
_entity.id
_entity.type
_entity.pdbx_description
1 polymer ?
#
loop_
_entity_poly.entity_id
_entity_poly.type
_entity_poly.pdbx_seq_one_letter_code
_entity_poly.pdbx_strand_id
1 'polypeptide(L)'
;MSSSKCVKQPRKTYTKEQHEMTHSEKLRLIDDELNSFYKYCQQAGFTEEEMDIICQPLVAAMRRSWLQLVFRGTLVLIVLGTLACLAAQLDFVGTHFTALSRLLLIKVLPIWNWQPLYYENCMINNPFYNDYTITEEDCVTCEALETIDRLSDVRYRNLVDNYLSRDAPAIITDAMDSWAVMNTDYFWFDNITHLYLENERLMETVPCALTSNLRTGSSDLAAFLRRVHAPEVAKWFVHWQNCDINAVKVLRKYYQRPYFLSSTVSPAHFNWVLMSSDYNSPSYKKVELDSGLIALAQLRGATQLRLTPINPCNSSCPELIADLHQGEMRKCDSSRTEVRNTFNTVSW
;
A
#
# COMPACT_ATOMS: atom_id res chain seq x y z
N MET A 1 16.64 -57.31 -61.04
CA MET A 1 16.67 -56.35 -62.15
C MET A 1 15.24 -56.18 -62.62
N SER A 2 14.56 -55.18 -62.18
CA SER A 2 13.27 -54.78 -62.76
C SER A 2 13.30 -53.24 -62.87
N SER A 3 13.39 -52.79 -64.13
CA SER A 3 13.55 -51.40 -64.50
C SER A 3 12.22 -50.67 -64.31
N SER A 4 12.16 -49.85 -63.29
CA SER A 4 11.01 -48.98 -63.04
C SER A 4 11.01 -47.88 -64.10
N LYS A 5 10.09 -47.95 -65.04
CA LYS A 5 9.80 -46.85 -65.98
C LYS A 5 9.09 -45.70 -65.20
N CYS A 6 9.87 -44.73 -64.84
CA CYS A 6 9.34 -43.48 -64.37
C CYS A 6 8.56 -42.79 -65.50
N VAL A 7 7.26 -42.85 -65.50
CA VAL A 7 6.36 -42.11 -66.40
C VAL A 7 6.48 -40.63 -66.11
N LYS A 8 7.12 -39.87 -66.99
CA LYS A 8 7.13 -38.41 -66.91
C LYS A 8 5.73 -37.88 -67.06
N GLN A 9 5.08 -37.46 -65.99
CA GLN A 9 3.86 -36.67 -66.08
C GLN A 9 4.11 -35.35 -66.81
N PRO A 10 3.19 -34.92 -67.71
CA PRO A 10 3.34 -33.67 -68.39
C PRO A 10 3.29 -32.52 -67.39
N ARG A 11 4.30 -31.65 -67.43
CA ARG A 11 4.34 -30.39 -66.65
C ARG A 11 3.11 -29.56 -67.04
N LYS A 12 2.09 -29.52 -66.17
CA LYS A 12 0.95 -28.61 -66.32
C LYS A 12 1.50 -27.18 -66.31
N THR A 13 1.43 -26.50 -67.47
CA THR A 13 1.66 -25.07 -67.55
C THR A 13 0.55 -24.35 -66.78
N TYR A 14 0.91 -23.65 -65.75
CA TYR A 14 -0.01 -22.84 -64.97
C TYR A 14 -0.61 -21.78 -65.92
N THR A 15 -1.92 -21.83 -66.13
CA THR A 15 -2.66 -20.88 -66.97
C THR A 15 -2.77 -19.52 -66.25
N LYS A 16 -2.90 -18.43 -66.99
CA LYS A 16 -3.03 -17.06 -66.46
C LYS A 16 -4.12 -16.91 -65.41
N GLU A 17 -5.15 -17.72 -65.42
CA GLU A 17 -6.27 -17.73 -64.45
C GLU A 17 -5.85 -18.08 -63.05
N GLN A 18 -4.74 -18.81 -62.83
CA GLN A 18 -4.24 -19.16 -61.50
C GLN A 18 -3.54 -18.01 -60.80
N HIS A 19 -3.20 -16.95 -61.51
CA HIS A 19 -2.55 -15.77 -60.94
C HIS A 19 -3.56 -14.82 -60.25
N GLU A 20 -4.83 -14.87 -60.63
CA GLU A 20 -5.92 -14.02 -60.12
C GLU A 20 -6.68 -14.63 -58.96
N MET A 21 -6.41 -15.91 -58.60
CA MET A 21 -7.09 -16.60 -57.51
C MET A 21 -6.69 -16.02 -56.15
N THR A 22 -7.66 -15.89 -55.29
CA THR A 22 -7.45 -15.52 -53.90
C THR A 22 -6.61 -16.59 -53.14
N HIS A 23 -5.94 -16.20 -52.05
CA HIS A 23 -5.12 -17.12 -51.28
C HIS A 23 -5.93 -18.34 -50.75
N SER A 24 -7.21 -18.13 -50.38
CA SER A 24 -8.10 -19.20 -49.94
C SER A 24 -8.48 -20.17 -51.04
N GLU A 25 -8.66 -19.71 -52.27
CA GLU A 25 -8.94 -20.54 -53.42
C GLU A 25 -7.74 -21.37 -53.82
N LYS A 26 -6.52 -20.79 -53.74
CA LYS A 26 -5.27 -21.53 -53.97
C LYS A 26 -5.08 -22.66 -52.98
N LEU A 27 -5.39 -22.41 -51.68
CA LEU A 27 -5.30 -23.44 -50.67
C LEU A 27 -6.31 -24.58 -50.89
N ARG A 28 -7.54 -24.29 -51.27
CA ARG A 28 -8.55 -25.30 -51.61
C ARG A 28 -8.12 -26.15 -52.78
N LEU A 29 -7.59 -25.52 -53.81
CA LEU A 29 -7.09 -26.23 -54.99
C LEU A 29 -5.95 -27.19 -54.65
N ILE A 30 -5.01 -26.75 -53.78
CA ILE A 30 -3.90 -27.59 -53.33
C ILE A 30 -4.43 -28.77 -52.51
N ASP A 31 -5.40 -28.52 -51.64
CA ASP A 31 -6.01 -29.56 -50.80
C ASP A 31 -6.75 -30.62 -51.63
N ASP A 32 -7.51 -30.18 -52.61
CA ASP A 32 -8.21 -31.05 -53.56
C ASP A 32 -7.22 -31.89 -54.44
N GLU A 33 -6.14 -31.28 -54.90
CA GLU A 33 -5.10 -31.99 -55.67
C GLU A 33 -4.34 -33.02 -54.77
N LEU A 34 -4.04 -32.66 -53.51
CA LEU A 34 -3.40 -33.57 -52.57
C LEU A 34 -4.31 -34.75 -52.20
N ASN A 35 -5.58 -34.50 -51.95
CA ASN A 35 -6.56 -35.53 -51.69
C ASN A 35 -6.75 -36.49 -52.89
N SER A 36 -6.78 -35.92 -54.10
CA SER A 36 -6.86 -36.71 -55.33
C SER A 36 -5.62 -37.59 -55.51
N PHE A 37 -4.44 -37.03 -55.26
CA PHE A 37 -3.18 -37.74 -55.32
C PHE A 37 -3.12 -38.88 -54.27
N TYR A 38 -3.56 -38.62 -53.06
CA TYR A 38 -3.61 -39.63 -51.98
C TYR A 38 -4.52 -40.81 -52.37
N LYS A 39 -5.71 -40.51 -52.88
CA LYS A 39 -6.66 -41.55 -53.37
C LYS A 39 -6.09 -42.36 -54.50
N TYR A 40 -5.39 -41.70 -55.43
CA TYR A 40 -4.71 -42.41 -56.55
C TYR A 40 -3.61 -43.37 -56.03
N CYS A 41 -2.79 -42.94 -55.09
CA CYS A 41 -1.78 -43.77 -54.49
C CYS A 41 -2.38 -44.99 -53.77
N GLN A 42 -3.48 -44.83 -53.03
CA GLN A 42 -4.22 -45.93 -52.40
C GLN A 42 -4.77 -46.92 -53.44
N GLN A 43 -5.35 -46.46 -54.55
CA GLN A 43 -5.89 -47.29 -55.61
C GLN A 43 -4.79 -48.03 -56.37
N ALA A 44 -3.59 -47.45 -56.46
CA ALA A 44 -2.43 -48.05 -57.07
C ALA A 44 -1.71 -49.09 -56.22
N GLY A 45 -2.18 -49.28 -54.96
CA GLY A 45 -1.66 -50.32 -54.04
C GLY A 45 -0.35 -49.98 -53.37
N PHE A 46 -0.01 -48.67 -53.25
CA PHE A 46 1.16 -48.23 -52.47
C PHE A 46 0.96 -48.49 -51.00
N THR A 47 2.02 -49.02 -50.34
CA THR A 47 2.04 -49.20 -48.88
C THR A 47 2.22 -47.86 -48.16
N GLU A 48 1.84 -47.79 -46.89
CA GLU A 48 2.00 -46.58 -46.09
C GLU A 48 3.48 -46.12 -46.03
N GLU A 49 4.43 -47.02 -45.94
CA GLU A 49 5.86 -46.72 -45.94
C GLU A 49 6.33 -46.08 -47.29
N GLU A 50 5.80 -46.55 -48.41
CA GLU A 50 6.12 -46.00 -49.75
C GLU A 50 5.47 -44.60 -49.91
N MET A 51 4.27 -44.39 -49.38
CA MET A 51 3.61 -43.10 -49.38
C MET A 51 4.38 -42.08 -48.51
N ASP A 52 4.88 -42.48 -47.37
CA ASP A 52 5.68 -41.61 -46.49
C ASP A 52 6.98 -41.18 -47.20
N ILE A 53 7.63 -42.07 -47.93
CA ILE A 53 8.84 -41.77 -48.73
C ILE A 53 8.51 -40.73 -49.83
N ILE A 54 7.39 -40.91 -50.50
CA ILE A 54 6.93 -40.00 -51.57
C ILE A 54 6.57 -38.63 -51.01
N CYS A 55 5.92 -38.58 -49.84
CA CYS A 55 5.49 -37.35 -49.17
C CYS A 55 6.63 -36.64 -48.41
N GLN A 56 7.74 -37.30 -48.12
CA GLN A 56 8.87 -36.78 -47.36
C GLN A 56 9.36 -35.41 -47.80
N PRO A 57 9.54 -35.08 -49.11
CA PRO A 57 9.96 -33.76 -49.56
C PRO A 57 8.93 -32.67 -49.27
N LEU A 58 7.62 -33.00 -49.30
CA LEU A 58 6.54 -32.09 -48.99
C LEU A 58 6.52 -31.79 -47.49
N VAL A 59 6.57 -32.81 -46.67
CA VAL A 59 6.66 -32.71 -45.19
C VAL A 59 7.89 -31.91 -44.76
N ALA A 60 9.04 -32.16 -45.40
CA ALA A 60 10.26 -31.40 -45.16
C ALA A 60 10.13 -29.91 -45.53
N ALA A 61 9.45 -29.59 -46.66
CA ALA A 61 9.19 -28.21 -47.04
C ALA A 61 8.24 -27.52 -46.09
N MET A 62 7.17 -28.19 -45.64
CA MET A 62 6.23 -27.67 -44.65
C MET A 62 6.93 -27.42 -43.30
N ARG A 63 7.71 -28.40 -42.82
CA ARG A 63 8.49 -28.27 -41.59
C ARG A 63 9.47 -27.10 -41.64
N ARG A 64 10.14 -26.93 -42.77
CA ARG A 64 11.09 -25.82 -42.97
C ARG A 64 10.36 -24.46 -42.95
N SER A 65 9.21 -24.37 -43.61
CA SER A 65 8.37 -23.17 -43.62
C SER A 65 7.86 -22.84 -42.22
N TRP A 66 7.37 -23.83 -41.49
CA TRP A 66 6.92 -23.67 -40.11
C TRP A 66 8.05 -23.25 -39.14
N LEU A 67 9.24 -23.89 -39.26
CA LEU A 67 10.41 -23.51 -38.50
C LEU A 67 10.85 -22.06 -38.80
N GLN A 68 10.77 -21.63 -40.06
CA GLN A 68 11.07 -20.23 -40.44
C GLN A 68 10.06 -19.25 -39.82
N LEU A 69 8.78 -19.61 -39.76
CA LEU A 69 7.73 -18.78 -39.13
C LEU A 69 7.94 -18.68 -37.63
N VAL A 70 8.20 -19.81 -36.98
CA VAL A 70 8.50 -19.87 -35.53
C VAL A 70 9.76 -19.06 -35.23
N PHE A 71 10.83 -19.25 -36.01
CA PHE A 71 12.07 -18.50 -35.81
C PHE A 71 11.89 -17.00 -35.99
N ARG A 72 11.14 -16.56 -37.00
CA ARG A 72 10.81 -15.15 -37.19
C ARG A 72 9.97 -14.62 -36.05
N GLY A 73 8.96 -15.37 -35.57
CA GLY A 73 8.12 -15.01 -34.43
C GLY A 73 8.94 -14.86 -33.13
N THR A 74 9.82 -15.83 -32.85
CA THR A 74 10.69 -15.76 -31.67
C THR A 74 11.68 -14.60 -31.73
N LEU A 75 12.24 -14.33 -32.91
CA LEU A 75 13.16 -13.21 -33.12
C LEU A 75 12.46 -11.86 -32.88
N VAL A 76 11.22 -11.69 -33.40
CA VAL A 76 10.40 -10.51 -33.14
C VAL A 76 10.11 -10.36 -31.63
N LEU A 77 9.75 -11.45 -30.94
CA LEU A 77 9.50 -11.42 -29.50
C LEU A 77 10.75 -11.05 -28.69
N ILE A 78 11.93 -11.56 -29.10
CA ILE A 78 13.20 -11.22 -28.45
C ILE A 78 13.50 -9.71 -28.67
N VAL A 79 13.34 -9.21 -29.89
CA VAL A 79 13.57 -7.78 -30.18
C VAL A 79 12.61 -6.89 -29.40
N LEU A 80 11.32 -7.25 -29.36
CA LEU A 80 10.32 -6.50 -28.57
C LEU A 80 10.64 -6.57 -27.08
N GLY A 81 11.04 -7.74 -26.57
CA GLY A 81 11.43 -7.90 -25.18
C GLY A 81 12.67 -7.07 -24.81
N THR A 82 13.70 -7.06 -25.67
CA THR A 82 14.90 -6.23 -25.44
C THR A 82 14.58 -4.74 -25.51
N LEU A 83 13.75 -4.31 -26.44
CA LEU A 83 13.28 -2.92 -26.53
C LEU A 83 12.47 -2.52 -25.30
N ALA A 84 11.59 -3.39 -24.82
CA ALA A 84 10.82 -3.15 -23.61
C ALA A 84 11.72 -3.05 -22.36
N CYS A 85 12.73 -3.94 -22.23
CA CYS A 85 13.71 -3.88 -21.16
C CYS A 85 14.57 -2.60 -21.21
N LEU A 86 14.99 -2.18 -22.40
CA LEU A 86 15.73 -0.92 -22.58
C LEU A 86 14.85 0.29 -22.27
N ALA A 87 13.60 0.27 -22.71
CA ALA A 87 12.64 1.34 -22.41
C ALA A 87 12.33 1.42 -20.90
N ALA A 88 12.26 0.28 -20.21
CA ALA A 88 12.03 0.24 -18.76
C ALA A 88 13.22 0.82 -17.95
N GLN A 89 14.42 0.89 -18.52
CA GLN A 89 15.58 1.55 -17.89
C GLN A 89 15.52 3.08 -18.01
N LEU A 90 14.63 3.63 -18.83
CA LEU A 90 14.39 5.06 -18.87
C LEU A 90 13.44 5.43 -17.72
N ASP A 91 13.88 6.26 -16.80
CA ASP A 91 13.12 6.70 -15.62
C ASP A 91 11.71 7.19 -15.99
N PHE A 92 11.60 7.94 -17.09
CA PHE A 92 10.32 8.43 -17.58
C PHE A 92 9.34 7.29 -17.96
N VAL A 93 9.82 6.27 -18.64
CA VAL A 93 8.97 5.12 -19.06
C VAL A 93 8.62 4.26 -17.84
N GLY A 94 9.60 4.02 -16.96
CA GLY A 94 9.41 3.28 -15.71
C GLY A 94 8.36 3.93 -14.82
N THR A 95 8.39 5.25 -14.65
CA THR A 95 7.42 5.99 -13.83
C THR A 95 6.00 5.89 -14.37
N HIS A 96 5.80 6.07 -15.67
CA HIS A 96 4.47 5.95 -16.28
C HIS A 96 3.95 4.52 -16.29
N PHE A 97 4.81 3.54 -16.51
CA PHE A 97 4.43 2.13 -16.49
C PHE A 97 3.99 1.70 -15.09
N THR A 98 4.75 2.06 -14.05
CA THR A 98 4.40 1.73 -12.66
C THR A 98 3.13 2.44 -12.21
N ALA A 99 2.93 3.71 -12.60
CA ALA A 99 1.71 4.46 -12.32
C ALA A 99 0.48 3.80 -12.98
N LEU A 100 0.59 3.41 -14.27
CA LEU A 100 -0.47 2.71 -14.98
C LEU A 100 -0.78 1.34 -14.35
N SER A 101 0.25 0.59 -13.97
CA SER A 101 0.09 -0.70 -13.31
C SER A 101 -0.64 -0.58 -11.97
N ARG A 102 -0.37 0.46 -11.19
CA ARG A 102 -1.11 0.75 -9.94
C ARG A 102 -2.58 1.03 -10.21
N LEU A 103 -2.90 1.86 -11.19
CA LEU A 103 -4.29 2.15 -11.57
C LEU A 103 -5.03 0.89 -12.02
N LEU A 104 -4.36 0.00 -12.74
CA LEU A 104 -4.92 -1.27 -13.16
C LEU A 104 -5.17 -2.20 -11.97
N LEU A 105 -4.21 -2.31 -11.04
CA LEU A 105 -4.36 -3.08 -9.82
C LEU A 105 -5.53 -2.58 -8.95
N ILE A 106 -5.71 -1.25 -8.83
CA ILE A 106 -6.85 -0.68 -8.10
C ILE A 106 -8.19 -1.13 -8.72
N LYS A 107 -8.28 -1.23 -10.04
CA LYS A 107 -9.48 -1.73 -10.73
C LYS A 107 -9.73 -3.23 -10.53
N VAL A 108 -8.68 -3.99 -10.28
CA VAL A 108 -8.77 -5.45 -10.01
C VAL A 108 -9.11 -5.74 -8.54
N LEU A 109 -8.87 -4.78 -7.62
CA LEU A 109 -9.15 -4.90 -6.19
C LEU A 109 -10.54 -5.47 -5.85
N PRO A 110 -11.65 -5.09 -6.50
CA PRO A 110 -12.97 -5.64 -6.17
C PRO A 110 -13.14 -7.12 -6.53
N ILE A 111 -12.31 -7.64 -7.43
CA ILE A 111 -12.42 -9.00 -7.99
C ILE A 111 -11.47 -9.96 -7.28
N TRP A 112 -10.39 -9.44 -6.70
CA TRP A 112 -9.33 -10.24 -6.09
C TRP A 112 -9.33 -10.06 -4.57
N ASN A 113 -9.19 -11.15 -3.83
CA ASN A 113 -9.00 -11.09 -2.38
C ASN A 113 -7.54 -10.69 -2.07
N TRP A 114 -7.34 -9.42 -1.68
CA TRP A 114 -6.04 -8.86 -1.34
C TRP A 114 -5.64 -9.06 0.12
N GLN A 115 -6.50 -9.69 0.91
CA GLN A 115 -6.29 -9.86 2.36
C GLN A 115 -4.95 -10.54 2.70
N PRO A 116 -4.47 -11.56 1.94
CA PRO A 116 -3.16 -12.16 2.19
C PRO A 116 -1.99 -11.21 1.96
N LEU A 117 -2.17 -10.20 1.09
CA LEU A 117 -1.14 -9.22 0.73
C LEU A 117 -1.16 -7.96 1.60
N TYR A 118 -2.06 -7.90 2.57
CA TYR A 118 -2.25 -6.71 3.41
C TYR A 118 -1.00 -6.36 4.24
N TYR A 119 -0.23 -7.35 4.64
CA TYR A 119 0.99 -7.19 5.44
C TYR A 119 2.27 -7.20 4.60
N GLU A 120 2.15 -7.39 3.30
CA GLU A 120 3.30 -7.34 2.41
C GLU A 120 3.72 -5.90 2.11
N ASN A 121 5.02 -5.73 1.89
CA ASN A 121 5.55 -4.47 1.38
C ASN A 121 4.88 -4.13 0.04
N CYS A 122 4.84 -2.84 -0.30
CA CYS A 122 4.21 -2.37 -1.52
C CYS A 122 4.71 -3.17 -2.74
N MET A 123 3.81 -3.90 -3.42
CA MET A 123 4.14 -4.73 -4.59
C MET A 123 4.69 -3.91 -5.76
N ILE A 124 4.23 -2.66 -5.89
CA ILE A 124 4.68 -1.73 -6.92
C ILE A 124 5.00 -0.41 -6.24
N ASN A 125 6.26 -0.02 -6.25
CA ASN A 125 6.69 1.26 -5.71
C ASN A 125 5.99 2.42 -6.43
N ASN A 126 5.61 3.45 -5.67
CA ASN A 126 5.09 4.66 -6.27
C ASN A 126 6.27 5.49 -6.80
N PRO A 127 6.41 5.66 -8.13
CA PRO A 127 7.53 6.39 -8.69
C PRO A 127 7.48 7.89 -8.41
N PHE A 128 6.32 8.40 -7.98
CA PHE A 128 6.13 9.79 -7.57
C PHE A 128 6.25 9.98 -6.05
N TYR A 129 6.48 8.89 -5.31
CA TYR A 129 6.77 8.91 -3.89
C TYR A 129 8.27 8.73 -3.71
N ASN A 130 8.95 9.80 -3.39
CA ASN A 130 10.32 9.74 -2.91
C ASN A 130 10.27 9.55 -1.40
N ASP A 131 11.02 8.59 -0.88
CA ASP A 131 11.34 8.55 0.54
C ASP A 131 12.09 9.84 0.87
N TYR A 132 11.34 10.78 1.47
CA TYR A 132 11.89 12.07 1.80
C TYR A 132 12.88 11.90 2.95
N THR A 133 14.14 11.95 2.63
CA THR A 133 15.22 12.02 3.63
C THR A 133 15.38 13.48 4.03
N ILE A 134 15.20 13.76 5.32
CA ILE A 134 15.39 15.11 5.86
C ILE A 134 16.84 15.51 5.66
N THR A 135 17.06 16.68 5.07
CA THR A 135 18.34 17.30 4.84
C THR A 135 18.55 18.47 5.80
N GLU A 136 19.77 18.98 5.93
CA GLU A 136 20.05 20.17 6.74
C GLU A 136 19.30 21.42 6.22
N GLU A 137 19.02 21.49 4.91
CA GLU A 137 18.25 22.57 4.30
C GLU A 137 16.80 22.62 4.80
N ASP A 138 16.24 21.47 5.16
CA ASP A 138 14.89 21.37 5.69
C ASP A 138 14.78 21.92 7.13
N CYS A 139 15.88 22.01 7.84
CA CYS A 139 15.91 22.49 9.22
C CYS A 139 15.63 24.00 9.33
N VAL A 140 15.82 24.76 8.27
CA VAL A 140 15.53 26.21 8.23
C VAL A 140 14.11 26.53 8.69
N THR A 141 13.14 25.63 8.42
CA THR A 141 11.74 25.82 8.81
C THR A 141 11.51 25.74 10.33
N CYS A 142 12.34 25.00 11.07
CA CYS A 142 12.20 24.87 12.52
C CYS A 142 13.15 25.78 13.33
N GLU A 143 14.23 26.30 12.72
CA GLU A 143 15.19 27.19 13.41
C GLU A 143 14.53 28.45 14.00
N ALA A 144 13.53 28.98 13.32
CA ALA A 144 12.81 30.18 13.71
C ALA A 144 11.60 29.93 14.64
N LEU A 145 11.35 28.66 15.01
CA LEU A 145 10.22 28.34 15.88
C LEU A 145 10.56 28.53 17.35
N GLU A 146 10.00 29.55 17.99
CA GLU A 146 10.15 29.79 19.43
C GLU A 146 9.05 29.15 20.26
N THR A 147 7.82 29.12 19.71
CA THR A 147 6.62 28.65 20.40
C THR A 147 5.73 27.85 19.43
N ILE A 148 4.79 27.12 20.00
CA ILE A 148 3.76 26.42 19.22
C ILE A 148 2.54 27.30 19.13
N ASP A 149 2.08 27.62 17.91
CA ASP A 149 0.91 28.43 17.68
C ASP A 149 -0.37 27.74 18.15
N ARG A 150 -1.27 28.53 18.79
CA ARG A 150 -2.61 28.10 19.18
C ARG A 150 -3.63 28.73 18.23
N LEU A 151 -4.42 27.89 17.58
CA LEU A 151 -5.32 28.27 16.51
C LEU A 151 -6.76 27.87 16.83
N SER A 152 -7.71 28.64 16.37
CA SER A 152 -9.15 28.34 16.39
C SER A 152 -9.78 28.68 15.04
N ASP A 153 -10.89 28.05 14.68
CA ASP A 153 -11.62 28.26 13.43
C ASP A 153 -10.73 28.15 12.18
N VAL A 154 -9.94 27.06 12.15
CA VAL A 154 -8.92 26.87 11.13
C VAL A 154 -9.52 26.25 9.88
N ARG A 155 -9.36 26.91 8.73
CA ARG A 155 -9.70 26.32 7.44
C ARG A 155 -8.59 25.40 6.97
N TYR A 156 -8.97 24.25 6.37
CA TYR A 156 -8.01 23.25 5.85
C TYR A 156 -6.89 23.86 4.99
N ARG A 157 -7.24 24.78 4.08
CA ARG A 157 -6.26 25.44 3.21
C ARG A 157 -5.21 26.23 3.99
N ASN A 158 -5.64 27.00 4.98
CA ASN A 158 -4.72 27.77 5.82
C ASN A 158 -3.81 26.86 6.64
N LEU A 159 -4.36 25.73 7.11
CA LEU A 159 -3.57 24.74 7.84
C LEU A 159 -2.52 24.08 6.92
N VAL A 160 -2.89 23.75 5.69
CA VAL A 160 -1.95 23.19 4.71
C VAL A 160 -0.84 24.16 4.39
N ASP A 161 -1.21 25.39 3.99
CA ASP A 161 -0.24 26.36 3.46
C ASP A 161 0.76 26.86 4.53
N ASN A 162 0.31 27.00 5.78
CA ASN A 162 1.12 27.59 6.84
C ASN A 162 1.79 26.59 7.77
N TYR A 163 1.20 25.39 7.95
CA TYR A 163 1.66 24.44 8.95
C TYR A 163 2.01 23.06 8.38
N LEU A 164 1.14 22.48 7.51
CA LEU A 164 1.43 21.14 6.97
C LEU A 164 2.57 21.15 5.97
N SER A 165 2.60 22.13 5.08
CA SER A 165 3.65 22.24 4.05
C SER A 165 5.03 22.57 4.64
N ARG A 166 5.07 23.11 5.85
CA ARG A 166 6.31 23.49 6.56
C ARG A 166 6.63 22.55 7.71
N ASP A 167 5.81 21.51 7.93
CA ASP A 167 5.86 20.60 9.08
C ASP A 167 5.87 21.31 10.44
N ALA A 168 5.38 22.54 10.50
CA ALA A 168 5.31 23.31 11.72
C ALA A 168 4.23 22.72 12.66
N PRO A 169 4.54 22.55 13.96
CA PRO A 169 3.58 22.08 14.94
C PRO A 169 2.52 23.17 15.21
N ALA A 170 1.28 22.75 15.45
CA ALA A 170 0.20 23.66 15.82
C ALA A 170 -0.75 23.00 16.83
N ILE A 171 -1.34 23.78 17.73
CA ILE A 171 -2.39 23.38 18.65
C ILE A 171 -3.70 24.02 18.19
N ILE A 172 -4.73 23.20 17.99
CA ILE A 172 -6.05 23.66 17.58
C ILE A 172 -6.97 23.52 18.79
N THR A 173 -7.48 24.66 19.25
CA THR A 173 -8.14 24.78 20.57
C THR A 173 -9.61 24.37 20.53
N ASP A 174 -10.25 24.38 19.37
CA ASP A 174 -11.66 24.07 19.14
C ASP A 174 -11.87 22.77 18.33
N ALA A 175 -10.83 21.98 18.19
CA ALA A 175 -10.81 20.80 17.30
C ALA A 175 -11.86 19.74 17.64
N MET A 176 -12.27 19.68 18.92
CA MET A 176 -13.12 18.63 19.45
C MET A 176 -14.48 19.13 19.96
N ASP A 177 -14.86 20.38 19.73
CA ASP A 177 -16.11 20.94 20.22
C ASP A 177 -17.35 20.17 19.77
N SER A 178 -17.30 19.59 18.57
CA SER A 178 -18.38 18.78 18.02
C SER A 178 -18.34 17.30 18.44
N TRP A 179 -17.29 16.86 19.17
CA TRP A 179 -17.16 15.45 19.50
C TRP A 179 -18.08 15.07 20.66
N ALA A 180 -18.84 13.99 20.48
CA ALA A 180 -19.76 13.50 21.50
C ALA A 180 -19.07 13.21 22.84
N VAL A 181 -17.82 12.75 22.81
CA VAL A 181 -17.01 12.45 23.99
C VAL A 181 -16.73 13.66 24.85
N MET A 182 -16.75 14.88 24.31
CA MET A 182 -16.51 16.11 25.05
C MET A 182 -17.74 16.56 25.84
N ASN A 183 -18.93 16.25 25.35
CA ASN A 183 -20.22 16.71 25.88
C ASN A 183 -20.85 15.73 26.87
N THR A 184 -20.22 14.59 27.09
CA THR A 184 -20.78 13.55 27.97
C THR A 184 -19.76 13.17 29.04
N ASP A 185 -20.25 12.91 30.24
CA ASP A 185 -19.46 12.32 31.33
C ASP A 185 -19.07 10.86 31.05
N TYR A 186 -19.41 10.36 29.87
CA TYR A 186 -19.21 8.95 29.51
C TYR A 186 -17.76 8.55 29.28
N PHE A 187 -16.83 9.49 29.05
CA PHE A 187 -15.44 9.15 28.76
C PHE A 187 -14.54 9.30 29.98
N TRP A 188 -15.00 8.79 31.11
CA TRP A 188 -14.18 8.61 32.29
C TRP A 188 -13.42 7.30 32.24
N PHE A 189 -12.36 7.20 33.00
CA PHE A 189 -11.53 6.00 33.08
C PHE A 189 -12.34 4.73 33.34
N ASP A 190 -13.26 4.76 34.28
CA ASP A 190 -14.14 3.63 34.60
C ASP A 190 -14.91 3.18 33.34
N ASN A 191 -15.44 4.11 32.57
CA ASN A 191 -16.21 3.79 31.39
C ASN A 191 -15.33 3.21 30.27
N ILE A 192 -14.10 3.70 30.09
CA ILE A 192 -13.15 3.09 29.13
C ILE A 192 -12.77 1.69 29.59
N THR A 193 -12.55 1.52 30.88
CA THR A 193 -12.21 0.21 31.44
C THR A 193 -13.36 -0.77 31.29
N HIS A 194 -14.60 -0.36 31.59
CA HIS A 194 -15.81 -1.15 31.34
C HIS A 194 -15.94 -1.47 29.85
N LEU A 195 -15.71 -0.48 28.97
CA LEU A 195 -15.77 -0.70 27.51
C LEU A 195 -14.83 -1.83 27.06
N TYR A 196 -13.58 -1.83 27.55
CA TYR A 196 -12.61 -2.86 27.18
C TYR A 196 -12.83 -4.20 27.88
N LEU A 197 -13.39 -4.22 29.08
CA LEU A 197 -13.60 -5.44 29.86
C LEU A 197 -14.95 -6.11 29.61
N GLU A 198 -15.97 -5.37 29.15
CA GLU A 198 -17.32 -5.88 28.92
C GLU A 198 -17.64 -6.11 27.44
N ASN A 199 -16.93 -5.45 26.54
CA ASN A 199 -17.17 -5.65 25.12
C ASN A 199 -16.38 -6.86 24.61
N GLU A 200 -17.08 -7.94 24.26
CA GLU A 200 -16.46 -9.18 23.74
C GLU A 200 -15.47 -8.91 22.61
N ARG A 201 -15.80 -7.99 21.71
CA ARG A 201 -14.93 -7.67 20.55
C ARG A 201 -13.63 -6.98 20.97
N LEU A 202 -13.65 -6.19 22.05
CA LEU A 202 -12.43 -5.53 22.55
C LEU A 202 -11.64 -6.45 23.46
N MET A 203 -12.29 -7.30 24.23
CA MET A 203 -11.64 -8.23 25.15
C MET A 203 -10.76 -9.26 24.43
N GLU A 204 -11.14 -9.63 23.19
CA GLU A 204 -10.39 -10.56 22.34
C GLU A 204 -9.24 -9.87 21.60
N THR A 205 -9.19 -8.52 21.56
CA THR A 205 -8.17 -7.80 20.82
C THR A 205 -6.88 -7.64 21.62
N VAL A 206 -5.77 -7.90 20.96
CA VAL A 206 -4.44 -7.68 21.53
C VAL A 206 -3.87 -6.39 20.92
N PRO A 207 -3.43 -5.43 21.75
CA PRO A 207 -2.77 -4.24 21.23
C PRO A 207 -1.42 -4.60 20.59
N CYS A 208 -1.07 -3.91 19.48
CA CYS A 208 0.22 -4.12 18.81
C CYS A 208 1.39 -3.61 19.66
N ALA A 209 1.16 -2.55 20.41
CA ALA A 209 2.12 -2.00 21.35
C ALA A 209 1.40 -1.64 22.64
N LEU A 210 2.03 -1.96 23.75
CA LEU A 210 1.56 -1.61 25.10
C LEU A 210 2.76 -1.22 25.95
N THR A 211 2.74 -0.03 26.51
CA THR A 211 3.78 0.45 27.42
C THR A 211 3.15 1.03 28.66
N SER A 212 3.67 0.65 29.82
CA SER A 212 3.22 1.11 31.14
C SER A 212 4.37 1.13 32.12
N ASN A 213 4.23 1.92 33.20
CA ASN A 213 5.12 1.87 34.33
C ASN A 213 4.81 0.69 35.28
N LEU A 214 3.63 0.08 35.14
CA LEU A 214 3.26 -1.08 35.97
C LEU A 214 3.74 -2.37 35.32
N ARG A 215 4.44 -3.20 36.05
CA ARG A 215 4.82 -4.54 35.62
C ARG A 215 3.58 -5.45 35.71
N THR A 216 2.87 -5.60 34.64
CA THR A 216 1.91 -6.67 34.42
C THR A 216 2.65 -7.80 33.75
N GLY A 217 2.61 -9.00 34.25
CA GLY A 217 3.42 -10.14 33.74
C GLY A 217 3.14 -10.57 32.30
N SER A 218 2.26 -9.87 31.61
CA SER A 218 1.91 -10.05 30.19
C SER A 218 1.65 -8.68 29.54
N SER A 219 1.80 -8.57 28.24
CA SER A 219 1.34 -7.43 27.41
C SER A 219 -0.20 -7.39 27.28
N ASP A 220 -0.92 -7.93 28.22
CA ASP A 220 -2.37 -7.99 28.25
C ASP A 220 -2.95 -6.69 28.81
N LEU A 221 -3.61 -5.94 27.94
CA LEU A 221 -4.30 -4.70 28.27
C LEU A 221 -5.40 -4.93 29.33
N ALA A 222 -6.15 -6.03 29.25
CA ALA A 222 -7.20 -6.34 30.19
C ALA A 222 -6.63 -6.59 31.61
N ALA A 223 -5.50 -7.27 31.71
CA ALA A 223 -4.81 -7.46 32.98
C ALA A 223 -4.32 -6.14 33.58
N PHE A 224 -3.79 -5.23 32.72
CA PHE A 224 -3.43 -3.88 33.13
C PHE A 224 -4.65 -3.11 33.67
N LEU A 225 -5.73 -3.04 32.88
CA LEU A 225 -6.93 -2.30 33.24
C LEU A 225 -7.58 -2.81 34.55
N ARG A 226 -7.59 -4.12 34.77
CA ARG A 226 -8.05 -4.69 36.08
C ARG A 226 -7.15 -4.27 37.23
N ARG A 227 -5.84 -4.21 37.03
CA ARG A 227 -4.87 -3.87 38.08
C ARG A 227 -4.96 -2.40 38.50
N VAL A 228 -5.20 -1.48 37.60
CA VAL A 228 -5.27 -0.04 37.92
C VAL A 228 -6.55 0.34 38.67
N HIS A 229 -7.56 -0.52 38.68
CA HIS A 229 -8.73 -0.37 39.57
C HIS A 229 -8.45 -0.73 41.03
N ALA A 230 -7.32 -1.37 41.32
CA ALA A 230 -6.98 -1.66 42.71
C ALA A 230 -6.61 -0.35 43.43
N PRO A 231 -7.17 -0.10 44.60
CA PRO A 231 -6.98 1.16 45.34
C PRO A 231 -5.52 1.42 45.75
N GLU A 232 -4.69 0.42 45.66
CA GLU A 232 -3.24 0.50 45.98
C GLU A 232 -2.43 1.15 44.86
N VAL A 233 -3.00 1.30 43.64
CA VAL A 233 -2.30 1.77 42.46
C VAL A 233 -2.78 3.18 42.10
N ALA A 234 -2.19 4.19 42.74
CA ALA A 234 -2.56 5.57 42.55
C ALA A 234 -1.82 6.24 41.37
N LYS A 235 -0.57 5.83 41.13
CA LYS A 235 0.33 6.51 40.17
C LYS A 235 0.70 5.60 39.02
N TRP A 236 0.11 5.87 37.85
CA TRP A 236 0.37 5.04 36.71
C TRP A 236 0.22 5.81 35.41
N PHE A 237 0.87 5.30 34.35
CA PHE A 237 0.62 5.69 32.99
C PHE A 237 0.55 4.43 32.11
N VAL A 238 -0.15 4.54 31.03
CA VAL A 238 -0.21 3.54 29.97
C VAL A 238 -0.43 4.20 28.62
N HIS A 239 0.20 3.66 27.61
CA HIS A 239 -0.19 3.93 26.24
C HIS A 239 -0.18 2.62 25.45
N TRP A 240 -1.14 2.50 24.53
CA TRP A 240 -1.24 1.33 23.68
C TRP A 240 -1.76 1.69 22.29
N GLN A 241 -1.43 0.81 21.34
CA GLN A 241 -1.86 0.91 19.95
C GLN A 241 -2.91 -0.16 19.64
N ASN A 242 -4.08 0.26 19.22
CA ASN A 242 -5.11 -0.63 18.70
C ASN A 242 -4.89 -0.82 17.20
N CYS A 243 -4.47 -2.01 16.78
CA CYS A 243 -4.30 -2.39 15.37
C CYS A 243 -5.46 -3.27 14.90
N ASP A 244 -6.22 -3.86 15.81
CA ASP A 244 -7.41 -4.60 15.43
C ASP A 244 -8.50 -3.65 14.94
N ILE A 245 -9.05 -3.96 13.76
CA ILE A 245 -10.06 -3.12 13.12
C ILE A 245 -11.35 -3.01 13.94
N ASN A 246 -11.68 -4.02 14.78
CA ASN A 246 -12.85 -4.00 15.63
C ASN A 246 -12.64 -3.02 16.80
N ALA A 247 -11.43 -3.04 17.42
CA ALA A 247 -11.08 -2.08 18.46
C ALA A 247 -11.12 -0.64 17.92
N VAL A 248 -10.52 -0.41 16.76
CA VAL A 248 -10.54 0.89 16.09
C VAL A 248 -11.95 1.35 15.77
N LYS A 249 -12.82 0.46 15.27
CA LYS A 249 -14.22 0.78 14.97
C LYS A 249 -15.05 1.11 16.21
N VAL A 250 -14.80 0.43 17.32
CA VAL A 250 -15.49 0.73 18.59
C VAL A 250 -15.10 2.11 19.08
N LEU A 251 -13.81 2.43 19.10
CA LEU A 251 -13.33 3.73 19.57
C LEU A 251 -13.76 4.88 18.65
N ARG A 252 -13.85 4.65 17.33
CA ARG A 252 -14.34 5.65 16.36
C ARG A 252 -15.78 6.11 16.57
N LYS A 253 -16.54 5.48 17.45
CA LYS A 253 -17.85 5.98 17.86
C LYS A 253 -17.76 7.19 18.78
N TYR A 254 -16.65 7.38 19.46
CA TYR A 254 -16.43 8.42 20.46
C TYR A 254 -15.73 9.64 19.90
N TYR A 255 -14.97 9.52 18.82
CA TYR A 255 -14.30 10.63 18.16
C TYR A 255 -14.63 10.69 16.68
N GLN A 256 -14.57 11.88 16.12
CA GLN A 256 -14.87 12.15 14.72
C GLN A 256 -13.62 12.69 14.01
N ARG A 257 -13.69 12.78 12.70
CA ARG A 257 -12.68 13.49 11.94
C ARG A 257 -12.68 14.96 12.36
N PRO A 258 -11.53 15.54 12.72
CA PRO A 258 -11.44 16.98 12.98
C PRO A 258 -11.92 17.80 11.78
N TYR A 259 -12.65 18.87 12.03
CA TYR A 259 -13.29 19.70 11.00
C TYR A 259 -12.28 20.33 10.03
N PHE A 260 -11.08 20.61 10.50
CA PHE A 260 -10.00 21.20 9.72
C PHE A 260 -9.28 20.20 8.79
N LEU A 261 -9.58 18.91 8.84
CA LEU A 261 -9.01 17.92 7.93
C LEU A 261 -9.94 17.66 6.75
N SER A 262 -9.38 17.70 5.53
CA SER A 262 -10.12 17.36 4.31
C SER A 262 -10.68 15.94 4.35
N SER A 263 -11.79 15.72 3.65
CA SER A 263 -12.36 14.40 3.43
C SER A 263 -11.43 13.45 2.67
N THR A 264 -10.45 13.99 1.96
CA THR A 264 -9.41 13.21 1.24
C THR A 264 -8.36 12.60 2.17
N VAL A 265 -8.22 13.13 3.40
CA VAL A 265 -7.31 12.58 4.41
C VAL A 265 -7.97 11.38 5.06
N SER A 266 -7.48 10.19 4.82
CA SER A 266 -7.99 8.97 5.45
C SER A 266 -7.28 8.71 6.77
N PRO A 267 -8.02 8.40 7.86
CA PRO A 267 -7.40 7.98 9.11
C PRO A 267 -6.74 6.60 8.94
N ALA A 268 -5.64 6.39 9.64
CA ALA A 268 -4.97 5.09 9.70
C ALA A 268 -5.90 3.99 10.24
N HIS A 269 -5.55 2.73 9.99
CA HIS A 269 -6.33 1.57 10.49
C HIS A 269 -6.10 1.29 11.97
N PHE A 270 -5.25 2.04 12.60
CA PHE A 270 -4.90 1.95 14.01
C PHE A 270 -5.15 3.28 14.71
N ASN A 271 -5.22 3.26 16.02
CA ASN A 271 -5.21 4.45 16.85
C ASN A 271 -4.44 4.18 18.15
N TRP A 272 -4.01 5.26 18.77
CA TRP A 272 -3.32 5.25 20.04
C TRP A 272 -4.23 5.75 21.13
N VAL A 273 -4.11 5.15 22.31
CA VAL A 273 -4.74 5.64 23.55
C VAL A 273 -3.64 5.84 24.59
N LEU A 274 -3.64 7.03 25.19
CA LEU A 274 -2.70 7.40 26.25
C LEU A 274 -3.50 7.78 27.48
N MET A 275 -3.16 7.22 28.63
CA MET A 275 -3.84 7.48 29.90
C MET A 275 -2.85 7.51 31.04
N SER A 276 -3.12 8.35 32.02
CA SER A 276 -2.33 8.41 33.26
C SER A 276 -3.15 8.87 34.43
N SER A 277 -2.75 8.50 35.64
CA SER A 277 -3.32 9.00 36.88
C SER A 277 -2.20 9.39 37.82
N ASP A 278 -2.23 10.63 38.33
CA ASP A 278 -1.27 11.20 39.28
C ASP A 278 0.20 10.82 38.99
N TYR A 279 0.51 10.65 37.70
CA TYR A 279 1.84 10.21 37.27
C TYR A 279 2.71 11.43 36.97
N ASN A 280 3.40 11.90 37.99
CA ASN A 280 4.40 12.96 37.86
C ASN A 280 5.79 12.31 37.71
N SER A 281 6.29 12.25 36.50
CA SER A 281 7.64 11.74 36.21
C SER A 281 8.63 12.88 36.06
N PRO A 282 9.81 12.81 36.66
CA PRO A 282 10.86 13.79 36.46
C PRO A 282 11.44 13.77 35.00
N SER A 283 11.10 12.75 34.24
CA SER A 283 11.56 12.60 32.86
C SER A 283 10.40 12.42 31.90
N TYR A 284 10.49 13.06 30.74
CA TYR A 284 9.58 12.85 29.63
C TYR A 284 9.60 11.40 29.17
N LYS A 285 8.45 10.85 28.88
CA LYS A 285 8.32 9.53 28.28
C LYS A 285 8.26 9.68 26.75
N LYS A 286 9.13 8.97 26.06
CA LYS A 286 9.07 8.87 24.63
C LYS A 286 7.80 8.10 24.24
N VAL A 287 7.02 8.67 23.33
CA VAL A 287 5.92 7.99 22.68
C VAL A 287 6.33 7.73 21.23
N GLU A 288 6.55 6.47 20.92
CA GLU A 288 6.84 6.05 19.56
C GLU A 288 5.52 5.96 18.80
N LEU A 289 5.38 6.82 17.83
CA LEU A 289 4.22 6.89 16.94
C LEU A 289 4.69 6.56 15.53
N ASP A 290 3.82 5.91 14.76
CA ASP A 290 4.12 5.61 13.36
C ASP A 290 4.31 6.90 12.54
N SER A 291 5.02 6.79 11.42
CA SER A 291 5.27 7.92 10.53
C SER A 291 3.99 8.49 9.92
N GLY A 292 3.94 9.79 9.70
CA GLY A 292 2.85 10.50 9.05
C GLY A 292 2.24 11.62 9.90
N LEU A 293 1.08 12.11 9.46
CA LEU A 293 0.35 13.14 10.16
C LEU A 293 -0.29 12.59 11.44
N ILE A 294 0.22 13.05 12.59
CA ILE A 294 -0.26 12.66 13.92
C ILE A 294 -1.10 13.79 14.50
N ALA A 295 -2.29 13.44 14.96
CA ALA A 295 -3.16 14.32 15.72
C ALA A 295 -3.29 13.76 17.14
N LEU A 296 -2.73 14.46 18.12
CA LEU A 296 -2.86 14.13 19.54
C LEU A 296 -3.99 14.96 20.13
N ALA A 297 -5.06 14.29 20.55
CA ALA A 297 -6.27 14.92 21.11
C ALA A 297 -6.28 14.74 22.65
N GLN A 298 -6.34 15.84 23.38
CA GLN A 298 -6.46 15.83 24.85
C GLN A 298 -7.94 15.78 25.25
N LEU A 299 -8.41 14.60 25.58
CA LEU A 299 -9.84 14.40 25.90
C LEU A 299 -10.18 14.86 27.34
N ARG A 300 -9.27 14.64 28.28
CA ARG A 300 -9.44 15.02 29.69
C ARG A 300 -8.11 15.47 30.29
N GLY A 301 -8.19 16.39 31.26
CA GLY A 301 -7.04 16.90 31.99
C GLY A 301 -6.07 17.73 31.15
N ALA A 302 -4.79 17.66 31.49
CA ALA A 302 -3.74 18.36 30.77
C ALA A 302 -2.47 17.50 30.68
N THR A 303 -1.73 17.67 29.59
CA THR A 303 -0.48 16.95 29.35
C THR A 303 0.59 17.92 28.86
N GLN A 304 1.76 17.89 29.45
CA GLN A 304 2.88 18.65 28.93
C GLN A 304 3.60 17.83 27.87
N LEU A 305 3.77 18.42 26.71
CA LEU A 305 4.42 17.83 25.55
C LEU A 305 5.77 18.48 25.32
N ARG A 306 6.77 17.68 25.05
CA ARG A 306 8.08 18.12 24.60
C ARG A 306 8.33 17.58 23.20
N LEU A 307 8.64 18.46 22.27
CA LEU A 307 9.08 18.15 20.93
C LEU A 307 10.57 18.25 20.85
N THR A 308 11.22 17.19 20.50
CA THR A 308 12.63 17.13 20.27
C THR A 308 12.87 16.95 18.79
N PRO A 309 13.65 17.84 18.13
CA PRO A 309 13.95 17.66 16.73
C PRO A 309 14.80 16.40 16.54
N ILE A 310 14.60 15.72 15.41
CA ILE A 310 15.38 14.53 15.05
C ILE A 310 16.55 14.91 14.15
N ASN A 311 17.50 13.99 14.02
CA ASN A 311 18.67 14.18 13.15
C ASN A 311 18.24 14.37 11.67
N PRO A 312 18.81 15.33 10.92
CA PRO A 312 19.97 16.18 11.24
C PRO A 312 19.62 17.50 11.98
N CYS A 313 18.35 17.82 12.21
CA CYS A 313 17.93 19.12 12.74
C CYS A 313 18.11 19.29 14.26
N ASN A 314 18.60 18.28 14.97
CA ASN A 314 18.79 18.32 16.41
C ASN A 314 19.80 19.36 16.91
N SER A 315 20.70 19.85 16.02
CA SER A 315 21.72 20.85 16.34
C SER A 315 21.25 22.28 16.08
N SER A 316 20.30 22.50 15.17
CA SER A 316 19.87 23.82 14.71
C SER A 316 18.48 24.20 15.19
N CYS A 317 17.58 23.23 15.42
CA CYS A 317 16.21 23.52 15.84
C CYS A 317 16.05 23.45 17.36
N PRO A 318 15.24 24.36 17.95
CA PRO A 318 14.96 24.36 19.38
C PRO A 318 14.04 23.19 19.79
N GLU A 319 14.17 22.78 21.05
CA GLU A 319 13.16 21.95 21.69
C GLU A 319 11.95 22.80 22.07
N LEU A 320 10.76 22.35 21.70
CA LEU A 320 9.54 23.06 22.00
C LEU A 320 8.76 22.35 23.11
N ILE A 321 8.31 23.11 24.10
CA ILE A 321 7.48 22.62 25.19
C ILE A 321 6.13 23.30 25.12
N ALA A 322 5.05 22.54 25.24
CA ALA A 322 3.70 23.08 25.31
C ALA A 322 2.81 22.24 26.22
N ASP A 323 1.93 22.90 26.92
CA ASP A 323 0.84 22.27 27.67
C ASP A 323 -0.36 22.08 26.75
N LEU A 324 -0.88 20.87 26.68
CA LEU A 324 -2.08 20.55 25.93
C LEU A 324 -3.23 20.39 26.94
N HIS A 325 -4.24 21.21 26.80
CA HIS A 325 -5.39 21.22 27.69
C HIS A 325 -6.57 20.43 27.12
N GLN A 326 -7.51 20.11 27.98
CA GLN A 326 -8.73 19.42 27.58
C GLN A 326 -9.45 20.17 26.42
N GLY A 327 -9.85 19.46 25.40
CA GLY A 327 -10.48 20.02 24.20
C GLY A 327 -9.49 20.41 23.10
N GLU A 328 -8.22 20.49 23.42
CA GLU A 328 -7.19 20.87 22.46
C GLU A 328 -6.64 19.66 21.69
N MET A 329 -6.35 19.90 20.45
CA MET A 329 -5.69 18.92 19.58
C MET A 329 -4.40 19.48 19.04
N ARG A 330 -3.34 18.70 19.17
CA ARG A 330 -2.07 19.04 18.60
C ARG A 330 -1.82 18.23 17.33
N LYS A 331 -1.42 18.95 16.28
CA LYS A 331 -0.91 18.40 15.03
C LYS A 331 0.61 18.36 15.10
N CYS A 332 1.21 17.22 14.80
CA CYS A 332 2.64 17.08 14.54
C CYS A 332 2.86 16.13 13.37
N ASP A 333 3.99 16.32 12.71
CA ASP A 333 4.53 15.33 11.80
C ASP A 333 5.63 14.55 12.51
N SER A 334 5.54 13.23 12.46
CA SER A 334 6.52 12.36 13.08
C SER A 334 7.84 12.29 12.32
N SER A 335 7.88 12.81 11.08
CA SER A 335 9.07 12.77 10.25
C SER A 335 10.19 13.69 10.77
N ARG A 336 9.86 14.77 11.48
CA ARG A 336 10.83 15.77 11.94
C ARG A 336 10.96 15.93 13.45
N THR A 337 10.00 15.44 14.21
CA THR A 337 10.00 15.65 15.67
C THR A 337 9.67 14.38 16.43
N GLU A 338 10.46 14.08 17.43
CA GLU A 338 10.16 13.06 18.42
C GLU A 338 9.23 13.64 19.50
N VAL A 339 8.10 13.00 19.71
CA VAL A 339 7.14 13.41 20.75
C VAL A 339 7.53 12.77 22.06
N ARG A 340 7.81 13.61 23.07
CA ARG A 340 8.02 13.15 24.45
C ARG A 340 6.97 13.78 25.35
N ASN A 341 6.29 12.97 26.15
CA ASN A 341 5.24 13.42 27.06
C ASN A 341 5.71 13.33 28.51
N THR A 342 5.45 14.37 29.28
CA THR A 342 5.32 14.23 30.73
C THR A 342 3.83 14.26 31.07
N PHE A 343 3.38 13.21 31.69
CA PHE A 343 2.04 13.18 32.25
C PHE A 343 2.12 13.90 33.59
N ASN A 344 1.92 15.20 33.60
CA ASN A 344 1.74 15.96 34.83
C ASN A 344 0.25 16.11 35.08
N THR A 345 -0.18 15.55 36.19
CA THR A 345 -1.51 15.68 36.83
C THR A 345 -2.70 15.02 36.10
N VAL A 346 -3.52 14.41 36.98
CA VAL A 346 -4.86 13.85 36.78
C VAL A 346 -5.45 14.20 35.40
N SER A 347 -5.26 13.33 34.48
CA SER A 347 -5.84 13.43 33.14
C SER A 347 -6.89 12.36 33.01
N TRP A 348 -8.10 12.69 33.35
CA TRP A 348 -9.27 11.86 33.04
C TRP A 348 -10.30 12.62 32.30
#